data_e5b7dcc678dbfc4964945eaa18d5af94
#
_entry.id   e5b7dcc678dbfc4964945eaa18d5af94
#
_cell.length_a   1.000
_cell.length_b   1.000
_cell.length_c   1.000
_cell.angle_alpha   90.00
_cell.angle_beta   90.00
_cell.angle_gamma   90.00
#
_symmetry.space_group_name_H-M   'P 1'
#
loop_
_entity.id
_entity.type
_entity.pdbx_description
1 polymer ?
#
loop_
_entity_poly.entity_id
_entity_poly.type
_entity_poly.pdbx_seq_one_letter_code
_entity_poly.pdbx_strand_id
1 'polypeptide(L)'
;MLSLPEKLCRRYGLSPSKGRPVTRLILLSLLLSLPFVVSAASARGGNLASLPVESLLEKLDSALASQQKYEGAKQTRIDRLRSNLSGASDPEQRYWIASDLYDEYSTYDSDSALNYASIAETQARRADRPSWVTDMRLNKAYLYAATGILERADRCIAEIDTASLNDRQRLRYNEQVLYLMTHRDQYLGANSVDYPYGAVADSMLARVCRDISPEDPMYCWFVGWKGLRSAEDAASTLPLIRARMENSSYETRYDAMNAWVLSRLYEKVGDEENMLRYLVLSSLADVRACNKEIASLEEVANRLYTDRRNLKRANDYISHCIRCANEYKSRVRVGRLADLQHKITRDYQTELEHQEHRVATYLKLLGAILLGLLAAMGFIIFQMKRLRESRAMLNDANLALNGKVEELEEVKEQLEQANETLAGQYSNAREGANELSRINLAKEKYIADIFAICSNYISKLDDFRKNIYRMLLAGKYEDLRQLTKTPELSQAEIKELHRTFDKIFLGIYPDFVRDFNTLLRPEEQIELKKDDLLNTELRIYALVRLGLTDSTAIARFLHCSVQTVYNTRQRTRSKANVPREEFAERVRSLGKTIF
;
A
#
# COMPACT_ATOMS: atom_id res chain seq x y z
N MET A 1 -7.33 -12.29 -48.42
CA MET A 1 -7.00 -12.03 -47.02
C MET A 1 -5.76 -11.14 -46.97
N LEU A 2 -5.93 -9.85 -46.70
CA LEU A 2 -4.81 -8.91 -46.59
C LEU A 2 -4.06 -9.17 -45.29
N SER A 3 -2.72 -9.10 -45.32
CA SER A 3 -1.86 -9.30 -44.16
C SER A 3 -2.10 -8.23 -43.07
N LEU A 4 -1.88 -8.56 -41.81
CA LEU A 4 -2.11 -7.67 -40.66
C LEU A 4 -1.47 -6.26 -40.81
N PRO A 5 -0.29 -6.09 -41.44
CA PRO A 5 0.32 -4.77 -41.68
C PRO A 5 -0.48 -3.90 -42.65
N GLU A 6 -1.12 -4.48 -43.66
CA GLU A 6 -1.89 -3.72 -44.66
C GLU A 6 -3.24 -3.20 -44.12
N LYS A 7 -3.83 -3.89 -43.13
CA LYS A 7 -5.05 -3.44 -42.44
C LYS A 7 -4.79 -2.26 -41.54
N LEU A 8 -3.60 -2.18 -40.92
CA LEU A 8 -3.19 -1.07 -40.05
C LEU A 8 -2.86 0.21 -40.85
N CYS A 9 -2.20 0.07 -42.01
CA CYS A 9 -1.91 1.22 -42.89
C CYS A 9 -3.18 1.89 -43.42
N ARG A 10 -4.22 1.16 -43.73
CA ARG A 10 -5.52 1.72 -44.18
C ARG A 10 -6.27 2.43 -43.05
N ARG A 11 -6.10 2.00 -41.81
CA ARG A 11 -6.81 2.60 -40.65
C ARG A 11 -6.22 3.93 -40.20
N TYR A 12 -4.94 4.18 -40.50
CA TYR A 12 -4.22 5.38 -40.08
C TYR A 12 -3.75 6.28 -41.25
N GLY A 13 -4.21 6.02 -42.48
CA GLY A 13 -3.99 6.90 -43.64
C GLY A 13 -2.52 7.03 -44.08
N LEU A 14 -1.67 6.02 -43.81
CA LEU A 14 -0.25 6.04 -44.14
C LEU A 14 0.01 5.31 -45.46
N SER A 15 0.58 6.04 -46.45
CA SER A 15 1.01 5.53 -47.74
C SER A 15 2.35 4.78 -47.64
N PRO A 16 2.54 3.63 -48.31
CA PRO A 16 3.82 2.91 -48.26
C PRO A 16 4.85 3.59 -49.16
N SER A 17 5.71 4.41 -48.59
CA SER A 17 6.87 4.97 -49.31
C SER A 17 8.11 4.09 -49.14
N LYS A 18 8.75 3.79 -50.26
CA LYS A 18 10.05 3.12 -50.35
C LYS A 18 11.16 4.02 -49.77
N GLY A 19 11.87 3.58 -48.73
CA GLY A 19 13.20 4.09 -48.59
C GLY A 19 13.66 4.47 -47.20
N ARG A 20 14.82 4.01 -46.89
CA ARG A 20 15.92 4.35 -46.00
C ARG A 20 16.06 3.51 -44.72
N PRO A 21 17.28 3.06 -44.39
CA PRO A 21 17.56 2.14 -43.28
C PRO A 21 17.22 2.67 -41.88
N VAL A 22 17.10 3.99 -41.72
CA VAL A 22 16.74 4.63 -40.43
C VAL A 22 15.29 4.34 -40.04
N THR A 23 14.38 4.24 -41.01
CA THR A 23 12.97 3.88 -40.74
C THR A 23 12.81 2.41 -40.31
N ARG A 24 13.73 1.53 -40.69
CA ARG A 24 13.73 0.14 -40.21
C ARG A 24 14.23 0.01 -38.77
N LEU A 25 15.15 0.87 -38.32
CA LEU A 25 15.61 0.90 -36.91
C LEU A 25 14.54 1.45 -35.97
N ILE A 26 13.81 2.48 -36.39
CA ILE A 26 12.67 3.04 -35.61
C ILE A 26 11.51 2.06 -35.55
N LEU A 27 11.24 1.30 -36.62
CA LEU A 27 10.23 0.24 -36.60
C LEU A 27 10.69 -0.98 -35.76
N LEU A 28 11.98 -1.28 -35.70
CA LEU A 28 12.51 -2.34 -34.84
C LEU A 28 12.51 -1.92 -33.35
N SER A 29 12.78 -0.65 -33.03
CA SER A 29 12.67 -0.15 -31.65
C SER A 29 11.23 -0.05 -31.15
N LEU A 30 10.27 0.26 -32.05
CA LEU A 30 8.84 0.19 -31.79
C LEU A 30 8.33 -1.26 -31.64
N LEU A 31 8.92 -2.22 -32.36
CA LEU A 31 8.59 -3.65 -32.24
C LEU A 31 9.18 -4.29 -30.98
N LEU A 32 10.28 -3.78 -30.43
CA LEU A 32 10.88 -4.23 -29.17
C LEU A 32 10.17 -3.66 -27.93
N SER A 33 9.39 -2.58 -28.08
CA SER A 33 8.52 -2.04 -27.01
C SER A 33 7.10 -2.65 -27.02
N LEU A 34 6.73 -3.41 -28.05
CA LEU A 34 5.41 -4.06 -28.18
C LEU A 34 5.14 -5.24 -27.23
N PRO A 35 6.10 -6.01 -26.70
CA PRO A 35 5.75 -7.09 -25.77
C PRO A 35 5.14 -6.59 -24.46
N PHE A 36 5.42 -5.34 -24.05
CA PHE A 36 4.81 -4.77 -22.83
C PHE A 36 3.37 -4.26 -23.05
N VAL A 37 3.04 -3.80 -24.25
CA VAL A 37 1.68 -3.32 -24.59
C VAL A 37 0.75 -4.49 -24.95
N VAL A 38 1.29 -5.55 -25.55
CA VAL A 38 0.51 -6.78 -25.86
C VAL A 38 0.20 -7.57 -24.58
N SER A 39 1.08 -7.55 -23.59
CA SER A 39 0.81 -8.15 -22.27
C SER A 39 -0.29 -7.42 -21.50
N ALA A 40 -0.39 -6.08 -21.65
CA ALA A 40 -1.46 -5.29 -21.02
C ALA A 40 -2.82 -5.41 -21.76
N ALA A 41 -2.81 -5.69 -23.08
CA ALA A 41 -4.03 -5.90 -23.87
C ALA A 41 -4.56 -7.35 -23.76
N SER A 42 -3.69 -8.33 -23.50
CA SER A 42 -4.08 -9.72 -23.25
C SER A 42 -4.66 -9.94 -21.84
N ALA A 43 -4.46 -9.00 -20.92
CA ALA A 43 -5.08 -9.01 -19.59
C ALA A 43 -6.58 -8.61 -19.58
N ARG A 44 -7.16 -8.25 -20.73
CA ARG A 44 -8.58 -7.87 -20.86
C ARG A 44 -9.56 -9.03 -21.05
N GLY A 45 -9.13 -10.28 -20.92
CA GLY A 45 -9.98 -11.44 -21.21
C GLY A 45 -9.86 -12.63 -20.27
N GLY A 46 -9.16 -12.51 -19.16
CA GLY A 46 -9.15 -13.57 -18.13
C GLY A 46 -10.44 -13.51 -17.31
N ASN A 47 -11.18 -14.63 -17.23
CA ASN A 47 -12.35 -14.74 -16.35
C ASN A 47 -11.92 -14.44 -14.90
N LEU A 48 -12.32 -13.26 -14.38
CA LEU A 48 -11.97 -12.82 -13.01
C LEU A 48 -12.39 -13.86 -11.97
N ALA A 49 -13.51 -14.56 -12.19
CA ALA A 49 -14.02 -15.56 -11.27
C ALA A 49 -13.13 -16.81 -11.16
N SER A 50 -12.19 -17.01 -12.08
CA SER A 50 -11.23 -18.14 -12.01
C SER A 50 -9.94 -17.82 -11.23
N LEU A 51 -9.74 -16.56 -10.85
CA LEU A 51 -8.54 -16.15 -10.12
C LEU A 51 -8.57 -16.62 -8.65
N PRO A 52 -7.39 -16.87 -8.05
CA PRO A 52 -7.29 -17.08 -6.60
C PRO A 52 -7.84 -15.87 -5.82
N VAL A 53 -8.41 -16.11 -4.65
CA VAL A 53 -9.01 -15.05 -3.80
C VAL A 53 -8.00 -13.96 -3.47
N GLU A 54 -6.73 -14.31 -3.18
CA GLU A 54 -5.68 -13.33 -2.90
C GLU A 54 -5.43 -12.39 -4.09
N SER A 55 -5.39 -12.92 -5.31
CA SER A 55 -5.25 -12.10 -6.52
C SER A 55 -6.46 -11.17 -6.75
N LEU A 56 -7.65 -11.59 -6.32
CA LEU A 56 -8.84 -10.74 -6.37
C LEU A 56 -8.78 -9.65 -5.29
N LEU A 57 -8.28 -9.95 -4.11
CA LEU A 57 -8.04 -8.95 -3.06
C LEU A 57 -7.02 -7.91 -3.50
N GLU A 58 -5.92 -8.30 -4.16
CA GLU A 58 -4.94 -7.37 -4.75
C GLU A 58 -5.60 -6.45 -5.82
N LYS A 59 -6.49 -7.01 -6.64
CA LYS A 59 -7.25 -6.21 -7.61
C LYS A 59 -8.22 -5.24 -6.93
N LEU A 60 -8.84 -5.66 -5.85
CA LEU A 60 -9.71 -4.81 -5.03
C LEU A 60 -8.91 -3.67 -4.37
N ASP A 61 -7.75 -3.97 -3.77
CA ASP A 61 -6.83 -2.98 -3.22
C ASP A 61 -6.43 -1.94 -4.28
N SER A 62 -6.08 -2.42 -5.48
CA SER A 62 -5.73 -1.57 -6.62
C SER A 62 -6.89 -0.71 -7.10
N ALA A 63 -8.12 -1.25 -7.11
CA ALA A 63 -9.32 -0.51 -7.49
C ALA A 63 -9.64 0.58 -6.46
N LEU A 64 -9.55 0.29 -5.17
CA LEU A 64 -9.72 1.27 -4.09
C LEU A 64 -8.67 2.39 -4.15
N ALA A 65 -7.41 2.05 -4.41
CA ALA A 65 -6.34 3.02 -4.61
C ALA A 65 -6.56 3.91 -5.86
N SER A 66 -7.27 3.37 -6.87
CA SER A 66 -7.57 4.05 -8.14
C SER A 66 -8.98 4.65 -8.19
N GLN A 67 -9.66 4.76 -7.06
CA GLN A 67 -11.07 5.19 -6.99
C GLN A 67 -11.31 6.53 -7.69
N GLN A 68 -10.42 7.49 -7.53
CA GLN A 68 -10.52 8.83 -8.16
C GLN A 68 -10.66 8.74 -9.70
N LYS A 69 -10.06 7.73 -10.34
CA LYS A 69 -10.19 7.49 -11.78
C LYS A 69 -11.63 7.13 -12.15
N TYR A 70 -12.27 6.24 -11.39
CA TYR A 70 -13.66 5.83 -11.63
C TYR A 70 -14.63 6.97 -11.35
N GLU A 71 -14.42 7.67 -10.24
CA GLU A 71 -15.22 8.85 -9.88
C GLU A 71 -15.07 9.98 -10.90
N GLY A 72 -13.87 10.23 -11.42
CA GLY A 72 -13.64 11.21 -12.48
C GLY A 72 -14.38 10.88 -13.78
N ALA A 73 -14.41 9.59 -14.17
CA ALA A 73 -15.15 9.14 -15.33
C ALA A 73 -16.67 9.30 -15.12
N LYS A 74 -17.17 8.99 -13.92
CA LYS A 74 -18.57 9.19 -13.54
C LYS A 74 -18.92 10.68 -13.54
N GLN A 75 -18.08 11.52 -12.94
CA GLN A 75 -18.29 12.96 -12.90
C GLN A 75 -18.37 13.57 -14.30
N THR A 76 -17.52 13.13 -15.21
CA THR A 76 -17.55 13.56 -16.62
C THR A 76 -18.90 13.23 -17.29
N ARG A 77 -19.49 12.06 -17.01
CA ARG A 77 -20.83 11.72 -17.52
C ARG A 77 -21.91 12.61 -16.91
N ILE A 78 -21.84 12.81 -15.60
CA ILE A 78 -22.76 13.67 -14.85
C ILE A 78 -22.71 15.11 -15.40
N ASP A 79 -21.52 15.68 -15.59
CA ASP A 79 -21.36 17.07 -16.07
C ASP A 79 -21.92 17.23 -17.48
N ARG A 80 -21.73 16.24 -18.35
CA ARG A 80 -22.34 16.23 -19.68
C ARG A 80 -23.88 16.22 -19.59
N LEU A 81 -24.45 15.36 -18.75
CA LEU A 81 -25.91 15.30 -18.56
C LEU A 81 -26.45 16.61 -17.97
N ARG A 82 -25.75 17.23 -17.01
CA ARG A 82 -26.13 18.52 -16.43
C ARG A 82 -26.11 19.63 -17.49
N SER A 83 -25.10 19.66 -18.33
CA SER A 83 -25.02 20.60 -19.46
C SER A 83 -26.19 20.39 -20.42
N ASN A 84 -26.51 19.13 -20.77
CA ASN A 84 -27.64 18.81 -21.63
C ASN A 84 -28.99 19.25 -20.98
N LEU A 85 -29.16 19.03 -19.67
CA LEU A 85 -30.37 19.46 -18.95
C LEU A 85 -30.56 20.96 -18.97
N SER A 86 -29.47 21.72 -18.85
CA SER A 86 -29.52 23.20 -18.89
C SER A 86 -29.91 23.74 -20.26
N GLY A 87 -29.52 23.05 -21.34
CA GLY A 87 -29.85 23.43 -22.73
C GLY A 87 -31.21 22.91 -23.21
N ALA A 88 -31.81 21.94 -22.52
CA ALA A 88 -33.10 21.37 -22.93
C ALA A 88 -34.27 22.27 -22.48
N SER A 89 -35.24 22.51 -23.38
CA SER A 89 -36.45 23.29 -23.11
C SER A 89 -37.73 22.42 -23.06
N ASP A 90 -37.72 21.33 -23.83
CA ASP A 90 -38.85 20.42 -23.91
C ASP A 90 -39.01 19.59 -22.61
N PRO A 91 -40.23 19.53 -22.01
CA PRO A 91 -40.49 18.78 -20.77
C PRO A 91 -40.16 17.28 -20.88
N GLU A 92 -40.47 16.63 -22.01
CA GLU A 92 -40.15 15.21 -22.20
C GLU A 92 -38.64 14.97 -22.25
N GLN A 93 -37.92 15.78 -23.03
CA GLN A 93 -36.47 15.72 -23.08
C GLN A 93 -35.83 15.97 -21.70
N ARG A 94 -36.31 16.98 -20.97
CA ARG A 94 -35.84 17.27 -19.60
C ARG A 94 -36.12 16.13 -18.64
N TYR A 95 -37.25 15.46 -18.77
CA TYR A 95 -37.58 14.28 -17.98
C TYR A 95 -36.53 13.20 -18.16
N TRP A 96 -36.22 12.82 -19.41
CA TRP A 96 -35.26 11.77 -19.68
C TRP A 96 -33.87 12.10 -19.18
N ILE A 97 -33.39 13.33 -19.43
CA ILE A 97 -32.06 13.74 -18.96
C ILE A 97 -32.01 13.78 -17.41
N ALA A 98 -33.08 14.22 -16.75
CA ALA A 98 -33.15 14.22 -15.28
C ALA A 98 -33.26 12.80 -14.72
N SER A 99 -33.91 11.88 -15.44
CA SER A 99 -33.92 10.46 -15.10
C SER A 99 -32.54 9.83 -15.23
N ASP A 100 -31.80 10.12 -16.31
CA ASP A 100 -30.41 9.67 -16.46
C ASP A 100 -29.51 10.22 -15.36
N LEU A 101 -29.70 11.49 -14.96
CA LEU A 101 -28.98 12.07 -13.82
C LEU A 101 -29.36 11.40 -12.49
N TYR A 102 -30.64 11.05 -12.30
CA TYR A 102 -31.04 10.24 -11.16
C TYR A 102 -30.31 8.90 -11.14
N ASP A 103 -30.23 8.21 -12.27
CA ASP A 103 -29.57 6.89 -12.37
C ASP A 103 -28.09 7.00 -12.03
N GLU A 104 -27.39 8.03 -12.54
CA GLU A 104 -25.98 8.27 -12.18
C GLU A 104 -25.79 8.57 -10.69
N TYR A 105 -26.73 9.28 -10.05
CA TYR A 105 -26.62 9.65 -8.64
C TYR A 105 -27.23 8.64 -7.67
N SER A 106 -28.12 7.75 -8.11
CA SER A 106 -28.95 6.90 -7.25
C SER A 106 -28.20 6.05 -6.23
N THR A 107 -26.96 5.68 -6.53
CA THR A 107 -26.07 4.94 -5.64
C THR A 107 -24.79 5.70 -5.27
N TYR A 108 -24.69 6.98 -5.71
CA TYR A 108 -23.50 7.80 -5.55
C TYR A 108 -23.70 8.99 -4.60
N ASP A 109 -24.79 9.73 -4.75
CA ASP A 109 -25.18 10.85 -3.88
C ASP A 109 -26.71 10.92 -3.79
N SER A 110 -27.25 10.54 -2.65
CA SER A 110 -28.70 10.42 -2.44
C SER A 110 -29.44 11.74 -2.53
N ASP A 111 -28.85 12.86 -2.10
CA ASP A 111 -29.50 14.18 -2.16
C ASP A 111 -29.62 14.65 -3.60
N SER A 112 -28.54 14.53 -4.40
CA SER A 112 -28.57 14.84 -5.82
C SER A 112 -29.57 13.95 -6.56
N ALA A 113 -29.60 12.66 -6.23
CA ALA A 113 -30.57 11.73 -6.81
C ALA A 113 -32.02 12.13 -6.51
N LEU A 114 -32.34 12.49 -5.24
CA LEU A 114 -33.66 12.98 -4.86
C LEU A 114 -34.02 14.28 -5.56
N ASN A 115 -33.06 15.18 -5.73
CA ASN A 115 -33.26 16.43 -6.46
C ASN A 115 -33.63 16.15 -7.94
N TYR A 116 -32.85 15.30 -8.63
CA TYR A 116 -33.13 14.99 -10.04
C TYR A 116 -34.38 14.16 -10.22
N ALA A 117 -34.71 13.25 -9.31
CA ALA A 117 -36.02 12.57 -9.29
C ALA A 117 -37.17 13.57 -9.15
N SER A 118 -36.99 14.64 -8.36
CA SER A 118 -38.02 15.69 -8.19
C SER A 118 -38.12 16.58 -9.42
N ILE A 119 -37.03 16.89 -10.08
CA ILE A 119 -37.03 17.61 -11.36
C ILE A 119 -37.73 16.74 -12.42
N ALA A 120 -37.36 15.46 -12.54
CA ALA A 120 -37.97 14.54 -13.50
C ALA A 120 -39.51 14.41 -13.24
N GLU A 121 -39.92 14.22 -11.99
CA GLU A 121 -41.34 14.18 -11.64
C GLU A 121 -42.11 15.46 -12.04
N THR A 122 -41.48 16.62 -11.84
CA THR A 122 -42.05 17.90 -12.24
C THR A 122 -42.21 17.98 -13.76
N GLN A 123 -41.21 17.53 -14.52
CA GLN A 123 -41.27 17.50 -15.97
C GLN A 123 -42.29 16.48 -16.49
N ALA A 124 -42.39 15.32 -15.85
CA ALA A 124 -43.42 14.31 -16.15
C ALA A 124 -44.84 14.87 -16.01
N ARG A 125 -45.10 15.65 -14.96
CA ARG A 125 -46.38 16.36 -14.77
C ARG A 125 -46.62 17.41 -15.84
N ARG A 126 -45.58 18.18 -16.25
CA ARG A 126 -45.67 19.20 -17.32
C ARG A 126 -45.93 18.58 -18.69
N ALA A 127 -45.40 17.38 -18.93
CA ALA A 127 -45.59 16.63 -20.16
C ALA A 127 -46.91 15.81 -20.17
N ASP A 128 -47.71 15.91 -19.11
CA ASP A 128 -48.95 15.13 -18.91
C ASP A 128 -48.72 13.61 -19.07
N ARG A 129 -47.67 13.11 -18.39
CA ARG A 129 -47.26 11.71 -18.40
C ARG A 129 -47.38 11.07 -17.01
N PRO A 130 -48.60 10.65 -16.57
CA PRO A 130 -48.82 10.09 -15.24
C PRO A 130 -47.96 8.87 -14.92
N SER A 131 -47.70 8.04 -15.93
CA SER A 131 -46.88 6.84 -15.77
C SER A 131 -45.43 7.22 -15.37
N TRP A 132 -44.86 8.28 -15.94
CA TRP A 132 -43.52 8.77 -15.57
C TRP A 132 -43.46 9.36 -14.17
N VAL A 133 -44.57 9.97 -13.71
CA VAL A 133 -44.71 10.43 -12.31
C VAL A 133 -44.60 9.23 -11.37
N THR A 134 -45.28 8.14 -11.69
CA THR A 134 -45.23 6.89 -10.93
C THR A 134 -43.82 6.33 -10.87
N ASP A 135 -43.09 6.32 -12.01
CA ASP A 135 -41.71 5.86 -12.06
C ASP A 135 -40.79 6.66 -11.13
N MET A 136 -40.94 8.00 -11.08
CA MET A 136 -40.16 8.84 -10.19
C MET A 136 -40.56 8.70 -8.71
N ARG A 137 -41.82 8.40 -8.40
CA ARG A 137 -42.24 8.06 -7.04
C ARG A 137 -41.63 6.76 -6.55
N LEU A 138 -41.57 5.74 -7.40
CA LEU A 138 -40.86 4.48 -7.12
C LEU A 138 -39.38 4.72 -6.87
N ASN A 139 -38.75 5.56 -7.69
CA ASN A 139 -37.35 5.95 -7.52
C ASN A 139 -37.10 6.69 -6.19
N LYS A 140 -37.97 7.62 -5.81
CA LYS A 140 -37.91 8.31 -4.51
C LYS A 140 -38.11 7.36 -3.34
N ALA A 141 -39.05 6.41 -3.46
CA ALA A 141 -39.30 5.40 -2.43
C ALA A 141 -38.03 4.57 -2.18
N TYR A 142 -37.35 4.16 -3.25
CA TYR A 142 -36.05 3.49 -3.15
C TYR A 142 -35.03 4.32 -2.36
N LEU A 143 -34.81 5.58 -2.75
CA LEU A 143 -33.80 6.44 -2.10
C LEU A 143 -34.13 6.70 -0.62
N TYR A 144 -35.40 6.93 -0.29
CA TYR A 144 -35.81 7.12 1.10
C TYR A 144 -35.59 5.84 1.92
N ALA A 145 -35.88 4.67 1.36
CA ALA A 145 -35.61 3.40 2.03
C ALA A 145 -34.08 3.18 2.22
N ALA A 146 -33.26 3.37 1.17
CA ALA A 146 -31.82 3.21 1.20
C ALA A 146 -31.12 4.16 2.19
N THR A 147 -31.69 5.37 2.40
CA THR A 147 -31.15 6.36 3.36
C THR A 147 -31.74 6.21 4.77
N GLY A 148 -32.71 5.30 4.97
CA GLY A 148 -33.36 5.04 6.27
C GLY A 148 -34.48 6.01 6.63
N ILE A 149 -35.01 6.78 5.66
CA ILE A 149 -36.14 7.68 5.85
C ILE A 149 -37.44 6.92 5.51
N LEU A 150 -37.69 5.84 6.24
CA LEU A 150 -38.72 4.84 5.92
C LEU A 150 -40.14 5.43 5.83
N GLU A 151 -40.48 6.39 6.67
CA GLU A 151 -41.80 7.06 6.63
C GLU A 151 -42.05 7.77 5.28
N ARG A 152 -41.02 8.41 4.72
CA ARG A 152 -41.15 9.04 3.38
C ARG A 152 -41.23 8.01 2.27
N ALA A 153 -40.52 6.89 2.40
CA ALA A 153 -40.64 5.78 1.47
C ALA A 153 -42.06 5.22 1.46
N ASP A 154 -42.64 4.97 2.64
CA ASP A 154 -44.05 4.53 2.80
C ASP A 154 -45.01 5.49 2.12
N ARG A 155 -44.83 6.79 2.33
CA ARG A 155 -45.68 7.82 1.72
C ARG A 155 -45.60 7.78 0.19
N CYS A 156 -44.39 7.67 -0.37
CA CYS A 156 -44.21 7.55 -1.82
C CYS A 156 -44.93 6.32 -2.40
N ILE A 157 -44.88 5.19 -1.69
CA ILE A 157 -45.55 3.95 -2.10
C ILE A 157 -47.09 4.09 -1.95
N ALA A 158 -47.58 4.67 -0.85
CA ALA A 158 -49.00 4.85 -0.59
C ALA A 158 -49.68 5.82 -1.59
N GLU A 159 -48.94 6.77 -2.15
CA GLU A 159 -49.47 7.72 -3.15
C GLU A 159 -49.57 7.12 -4.57
N ILE A 160 -49.15 5.87 -4.78
CA ILE A 160 -49.23 5.20 -6.08
C ILE A 160 -50.56 4.48 -6.22
N ASP A 161 -51.33 4.87 -7.22
CA ASP A 161 -52.54 4.14 -7.61
C ASP A 161 -52.16 2.82 -8.27
N THR A 162 -52.30 1.73 -7.53
CA THR A 162 -51.93 0.39 -8.00
C THR A 162 -52.84 -0.15 -9.11
N ALA A 163 -54.02 0.42 -9.30
CA ALA A 163 -54.95 0.03 -10.37
C ALA A 163 -54.51 0.56 -11.73
N SER A 164 -53.79 1.68 -11.76
CA SER A 164 -53.29 2.32 -12.99
C SER A 164 -51.92 1.81 -13.47
N LEU A 165 -51.29 0.89 -12.74
CA LEU A 165 -49.95 0.39 -13.07
C LEU A 165 -49.97 -0.54 -14.29
N ASN A 166 -49.11 -0.26 -15.26
CA ASN A 166 -48.77 -1.26 -16.28
C ASN A 166 -47.91 -2.40 -15.69
N ASP A 167 -47.71 -3.47 -16.45
CA ASP A 167 -47.03 -4.68 -15.96
C ASP A 167 -45.60 -4.38 -15.46
N ARG A 168 -44.83 -3.55 -16.19
CA ARG A 168 -43.49 -3.13 -15.77
C ARG A 168 -43.54 -2.31 -14.46
N GLN A 169 -44.47 -1.40 -14.33
CA GLN A 169 -44.61 -0.59 -13.12
C GLN A 169 -45.11 -1.43 -11.94
N ARG A 170 -45.94 -2.42 -12.18
CA ARG A 170 -46.41 -3.36 -11.17
C ARG A 170 -45.26 -4.21 -10.64
N LEU A 171 -44.38 -4.69 -11.53
CA LEU A 171 -43.16 -5.38 -11.13
C LEU A 171 -42.31 -4.47 -10.26
N ARG A 172 -41.97 -3.28 -10.73
CA ARG A 172 -41.16 -2.30 -9.98
C ARG A 172 -41.80 -1.88 -8.65
N TYR A 173 -43.10 -1.76 -8.60
CA TYR A 173 -43.82 -1.49 -7.33
C TYR A 173 -43.58 -2.63 -6.34
N ASN A 174 -43.76 -3.88 -6.76
CA ASN A 174 -43.53 -5.04 -5.90
C ASN A 174 -42.07 -5.12 -5.45
N GLU A 175 -41.12 -4.82 -6.32
CA GLU A 175 -39.68 -4.72 -5.98
C GLU A 175 -39.44 -3.66 -4.90
N GLN A 176 -40.01 -2.47 -5.04
CA GLN A 176 -39.81 -1.39 -4.06
C GLN A 176 -40.49 -1.67 -2.72
N VAL A 177 -41.66 -2.29 -2.71
CA VAL A 177 -42.31 -2.73 -1.47
C VAL A 177 -41.43 -3.80 -0.77
N LEU A 178 -40.93 -4.78 -1.53
CA LEU A 178 -40.00 -5.80 -1.00
C LEU A 178 -38.73 -5.17 -0.45
N TYR A 179 -38.13 -4.22 -1.19
CA TYR A 179 -36.93 -3.51 -0.77
C TYR A 179 -37.17 -2.72 0.54
N LEU A 180 -38.27 -1.98 0.62
CA LEU A 180 -38.63 -1.24 1.80
C LEU A 180 -38.88 -2.14 3.02
N MET A 181 -39.56 -3.28 2.84
CA MET A 181 -39.74 -4.28 3.89
C MET A 181 -38.41 -4.81 4.41
N THR A 182 -37.49 -5.17 3.51
CA THR A 182 -36.16 -5.68 3.86
C THR A 182 -35.34 -4.63 4.64
N HIS A 183 -35.39 -3.36 4.23
CA HIS A 183 -34.69 -2.28 4.94
C HIS A 183 -35.31 -1.98 6.30
N ARG A 184 -36.62 -2.10 6.41
CA ARG A 184 -37.31 -1.97 7.70
C ARG A 184 -36.90 -3.07 8.68
N ASP A 185 -36.79 -4.30 8.20
CA ASP A 185 -36.31 -5.43 8.98
C ASP A 185 -34.88 -5.19 9.48
N GLN A 186 -33.99 -4.78 8.60
CA GLN A 186 -32.60 -4.43 8.95
C GLN A 186 -32.52 -3.26 9.96
N TYR A 187 -33.43 -2.30 9.90
CA TYR A 187 -33.46 -1.14 10.79
C TYR A 187 -34.01 -1.49 12.19
N LEU A 188 -35.03 -2.31 12.27
CA LEU A 188 -35.69 -2.67 13.55
C LEU A 188 -34.91 -3.77 14.30
N GLY A 189 -34.01 -4.48 13.62
CA GLY A 189 -33.24 -5.60 14.17
C GLY A 189 -34.08 -6.87 14.34
N ALA A 190 -33.42 -8.02 14.36
CA ALA A 190 -34.04 -9.35 14.43
C ALA A 190 -34.84 -9.62 15.74
N ASN A 191 -34.89 -8.69 16.68
CA ASN A 191 -35.47 -8.85 18.00
C ASN A 191 -36.81 -8.13 18.19
N SER A 192 -37.41 -7.54 17.14
CA SER A 192 -38.75 -6.95 17.30
C SER A 192 -39.81 -8.04 17.29
N VAL A 193 -40.45 -8.21 18.43
CA VAL A 193 -41.50 -9.22 18.71
C VAL A 193 -42.74 -9.07 17.79
N ASP A 194 -42.92 -7.93 17.12
CA ASP A 194 -44.07 -7.58 16.31
C ASP A 194 -43.84 -7.66 14.79
N TYR A 195 -43.01 -8.58 14.30
CA TYR A 195 -42.62 -8.59 12.90
C TYR A 195 -43.32 -9.67 12.05
N PRO A 196 -44.47 -9.38 11.42
CA PRO A 196 -45.18 -10.33 10.55
C PRO A 196 -44.72 -10.27 9.08
N TYR A 197 -43.63 -9.51 8.75
CA TYR A 197 -43.29 -9.22 7.34
C TYR A 197 -42.64 -10.39 6.58
N GLY A 198 -42.10 -11.40 7.26
CA GLY A 198 -41.44 -12.52 6.59
C GLY A 198 -42.33 -13.23 5.56
N ALA A 199 -43.58 -13.57 5.96
CA ALA A 199 -44.55 -14.21 5.05
C ALA A 199 -45.01 -13.28 3.92
N VAL A 200 -45.13 -11.96 4.19
CA VAL A 200 -45.47 -10.96 3.18
C VAL A 200 -44.33 -10.74 2.22
N ALA A 201 -43.10 -10.60 2.71
CA ALA A 201 -41.91 -10.48 1.88
C ALA A 201 -41.72 -11.72 1.00
N ASP A 202 -41.93 -12.91 1.53
CA ASP A 202 -41.90 -14.16 0.78
C ASP A 202 -42.96 -14.23 -0.32
N SER A 203 -44.20 -13.78 -0.04
CA SER A 203 -45.25 -13.70 -1.05
C SER A 203 -44.90 -12.68 -2.14
N MET A 204 -44.37 -11.52 -1.77
CA MET A 204 -43.89 -10.51 -2.74
C MET A 204 -42.72 -11.02 -3.58
N LEU A 205 -41.73 -11.63 -2.96
CA LEU A 205 -40.59 -12.24 -3.70
C LEU A 205 -41.09 -13.30 -4.69
N ALA A 206 -42.03 -14.13 -4.30
CA ALA A 206 -42.61 -15.13 -5.19
C ALA A 206 -43.34 -14.50 -6.39
N ARG A 207 -44.00 -13.35 -6.20
CA ARG A 207 -44.64 -12.58 -7.31
C ARG A 207 -43.57 -11.98 -8.21
N VAL A 208 -42.59 -11.26 -7.66
CA VAL A 208 -41.51 -10.68 -8.45
C VAL A 208 -40.80 -11.76 -9.27
N CYS A 209 -40.44 -12.90 -8.67
CA CYS A 209 -39.78 -14.00 -9.39
C CYS A 209 -40.64 -14.66 -10.50
N ARG A 210 -41.96 -14.53 -10.44
CA ARG A 210 -42.87 -15.02 -11.47
C ARG A 210 -42.97 -14.07 -12.65
N ASP A 211 -42.99 -12.76 -12.34
CA ASP A 211 -43.34 -11.71 -13.30
C ASP A 211 -42.07 -11.11 -13.96
N ILE A 212 -40.88 -11.30 -13.35
CA ILE A 212 -39.62 -10.75 -13.87
C ILE A 212 -39.14 -11.53 -15.09
N SER A 213 -38.79 -10.79 -16.15
CA SER A 213 -38.19 -11.41 -17.35
C SER A 213 -36.78 -11.92 -17.05
N PRO A 214 -36.37 -13.07 -17.60
CA PRO A 214 -34.98 -13.50 -17.56
C PRO A 214 -33.99 -12.48 -18.12
N GLU A 215 -34.41 -11.60 -19.04
CA GLU A 215 -33.55 -10.54 -19.63
C GLU A 215 -33.39 -9.34 -18.69
N ASP A 216 -34.19 -9.23 -17.62
CA ASP A 216 -34.09 -8.13 -16.67
C ASP A 216 -32.77 -8.19 -15.89
N PRO A 217 -32.05 -7.09 -15.74
CA PRO A 217 -30.81 -7.04 -14.96
C PRO A 217 -30.96 -7.50 -13.50
N MET A 218 -32.18 -7.34 -12.92
CA MET A 218 -32.49 -7.73 -11.55
C MET A 218 -32.91 -9.20 -11.41
N TYR A 219 -33.05 -9.94 -12.50
CA TYR A 219 -33.51 -11.33 -12.48
C TYR A 219 -32.66 -12.22 -11.55
N CYS A 220 -31.34 -12.18 -11.69
CA CYS A 220 -30.43 -12.98 -10.85
C CYS A 220 -30.55 -12.61 -9.36
N TRP A 221 -30.78 -11.35 -9.07
CA TRP A 221 -30.96 -10.86 -7.72
C TRP A 221 -32.19 -11.51 -7.05
N PHE A 222 -33.36 -11.40 -7.65
CA PHE A 222 -34.59 -11.92 -7.04
C PHE A 222 -34.67 -13.44 -7.05
N VAL A 223 -34.24 -14.08 -8.14
CA VAL A 223 -34.18 -15.54 -8.22
C VAL A 223 -33.19 -16.11 -7.21
N GLY A 224 -32.03 -15.45 -7.04
CA GLY A 224 -31.06 -15.82 -6.03
C GLY A 224 -31.59 -15.66 -4.62
N TRP A 225 -32.26 -14.56 -4.31
CA TRP A 225 -32.91 -14.36 -3.01
C TRP A 225 -33.93 -15.47 -2.69
N LYS A 226 -34.72 -15.88 -3.68
CA LYS A 226 -35.61 -17.01 -3.53
C LYS A 226 -34.82 -18.32 -3.24
N GLY A 227 -33.67 -18.48 -3.88
CA GLY A 227 -32.77 -19.63 -3.66
C GLY A 227 -32.15 -19.68 -2.24
N LEU A 228 -32.10 -18.57 -1.52
CA LEU A 228 -31.52 -18.53 -0.16
C LEU A 228 -32.42 -19.15 0.93
N ARG A 229 -33.60 -19.64 0.60
CA ARG A 229 -34.54 -20.23 1.58
C ARG A 229 -33.99 -21.51 2.20
N SER A 230 -33.40 -22.37 1.41
CA SER A 230 -32.78 -23.64 1.88
C SER A 230 -31.46 -23.91 1.16
N ALA A 231 -30.67 -24.84 1.67
CA ALA A 231 -29.47 -25.30 1.00
C ALA A 231 -29.77 -26.01 -0.34
N GLU A 232 -30.90 -26.70 -0.43
CA GLU A 232 -31.36 -27.39 -1.65
C GLU A 232 -31.78 -26.38 -2.73
N ASP A 233 -32.55 -25.33 -2.34
CA ASP A 233 -32.89 -24.23 -3.23
C ASP A 233 -31.66 -23.49 -3.72
N ALA A 234 -30.68 -23.26 -2.83
CA ALA A 234 -29.42 -22.63 -3.16
C ALA A 234 -28.63 -23.46 -4.17
N ALA A 235 -28.50 -24.78 -3.93
CA ALA A 235 -27.78 -25.69 -4.82
C ALA A 235 -28.44 -25.77 -6.21
N SER A 236 -29.77 -25.70 -6.31
CA SER A 236 -30.50 -25.68 -7.58
C SER A 236 -30.39 -24.35 -8.33
N THR A 237 -30.33 -23.23 -7.62
CA THR A 237 -30.28 -21.87 -8.18
C THR A 237 -28.88 -21.48 -8.64
N LEU A 238 -27.86 -21.96 -7.95
CA LEU A 238 -26.45 -21.59 -8.12
C LEU A 238 -25.95 -21.74 -9.57
N PRO A 239 -26.18 -22.86 -10.31
CA PRO A 239 -25.72 -23.02 -11.67
C PRO A 239 -26.31 -21.97 -12.62
N LEU A 240 -27.57 -21.59 -12.42
CA LEU A 240 -28.27 -20.63 -13.25
C LEU A 240 -27.63 -19.23 -13.16
N ILE A 241 -27.37 -18.76 -11.94
CA ILE A 241 -26.80 -17.43 -11.74
C ILE A 241 -25.31 -17.43 -12.12
N ARG A 242 -24.58 -18.50 -11.78
CA ARG A 242 -23.18 -18.66 -12.16
C ARG A 242 -22.99 -18.58 -13.68
N ALA A 243 -23.80 -19.28 -14.47
CA ALA A 243 -23.71 -19.25 -15.93
C ALA A 243 -23.84 -17.82 -16.50
N ARG A 244 -24.69 -16.99 -15.89
CA ARG A 244 -24.83 -15.58 -16.29
C ARG A 244 -23.63 -14.72 -15.95
N MET A 245 -22.91 -15.08 -14.90
CA MET A 245 -21.75 -14.33 -14.43
C MET A 245 -20.43 -14.78 -15.07
N GLU A 246 -20.42 -15.86 -15.89
CA GLU A 246 -19.20 -16.40 -16.51
C GLU A 246 -18.45 -15.37 -17.37
N ASN A 247 -19.18 -14.49 -18.05
CA ASN A 247 -18.62 -13.45 -18.93
C ASN A 247 -18.74 -12.04 -18.35
N SER A 248 -19.03 -11.90 -17.07
CA SER A 248 -19.15 -10.58 -16.43
C SER A 248 -17.81 -9.87 -16.38
N SER A 249 -17.80 -8.57 -16.70
CA SER A 249 -16.65 -7.67 -16.53
C SER A 249 -16.47 -7.18 -15.09
N TYR A 250 -17.48 -7.36 -14.25
CA TYR A 250 -17.53 -6.80 -12.89
C TYR A 250 -17.29 -5.29 -12.87
N GLU A 251 -18.03 -4.57 -13.72
CA GLU A 251 -17.93 -3.11 -13.86
C GLU A 251 -19.24 -2.39 -13.56
N THR A 252 -20.33 -3.12 -13.41
CA THR A 252 -21.67 -2.55 -13.21
C THR A 252 -22.21 -2.85 -11.82
N ARG A 253 -23.18 -2.04 -11.37
CA ARG A 253 -23.94 -2.29 -10.14
C ARG A 253 -24.64 -3.66 -10.18
N TYR A 254 -25.16 -4.06 -11.32
CA TYR A 254 -25.85 -5.36 -11.45
C TYR A 254 -24.87 -6.53 -11.32
N ASP A 255 -23.64 -6.38 -11.83
CA ASP A 255 -22.58 -7.37 -11.60
C ASP A 255 -22.27 -7.50 -10.10
N ALA A 256 -22.20 -6.37 -9.38
CA ALA A 256 -21.97 -6.39 -7.95
C ALA A 256 -23.10 -7.10 -7.18
N MET A 257 -24.35 -6.77 -7.49
CA MET A 257 -25.52 -7.40 -6.89
C MET A 257 -25.58 -8.89 -7.16
N ASN A 258 -25.35 -9.32 -8.40
CA ASN A 258 -25.39 -10.71 -8.80
C ASN A 258 -24.24 -11.52 -8.17
N ALA A 259 -23.03 -10.94 -8.08
CA ALA A 259 -21.90 -11.56 -7.37
C ALA A 259 -22.17 -11.69 -5.88
N TRP A 260 -22.80 -10.69 -5.27
CA TRP A 260 -23.20 -10.76 -3.86
C TRP A 260 -24.20 -11.91 -3.62
N VAL A 261 -25.21 -12.03 -4.45
CA VAL A 261 -26.16 -13.15 -4.38
C VAL A 261 -25.46 -14.49 -4.53
N LEU A 262 -24.55 -14.63 -5.50
CA LEU A 262 -23.75 -15.85 -5.64
C LEU A 262 -22.96 -16.16 -4.37
N SER A 263 -22.36 -15.15 -3.75
CA SER A 263 -21.64 -15.36 -2.49
C SER A 263 -22.55 -15.93 -1.40
N ARG A 264 -23.80 -15.40 -1.29
CA ARG A 264 -24.77 -15.91 -0.31
C ARG A 264 -25.24 -17.33 -0.62
N LEU A 265 -25.42 -17.66 -1.89
CA LEU A 265 -25.77 -19.01 -2.30
C LEU A 265 -24.64 -20.00 -1.98
N TYR A 266 -23.37 -19.62 -2.25
CA TYR A 266 -22.22 -20.44 -1.89
C TYR A 266 -22.07 -20.62 -0.38
N GLU A 267 -22.31 -19.57 0.41
CA GLU A 267 -22.36 -19.68 1.88
C GLU A 267 -23.44 -20.65 2.34
N LYS A 268 -24.62 -20.61 1.73
CA LYS A 268 -25.74 -21.49 2.07
C LYS A 268 -25.45 -22.96 1.78
N VAL A 269 -24.63 -23.26 0.77
CA VAL A 269 -24.18 -24.64 0.46
C VAL A 269 -22.86 -25.01 1.14
N GLY A 270 -22.26 -24.11 1.93
CA GLY A 270 -21.05 -24.37 2.70
C GLY A 270 -19.73 -24.27 1.91
N ASP A 271 -19.73 -23.63 0.74
CA ASP A 271 -18.52 -23.38 -0.07
C ASP A 271 -17.92 -22.01 0.28
N GLU A 272 -17.13 -21.98 1.35
CA GLU A 272 -16.50 -20.76 1.89
C GLU A 272 -15.52 -20.10 0.88
N GLU A 273 -14.83 -20.88 0.05
CA GLU A 273 -13.88 -20.33 -0.90
C GLU A 273 -14.59 -19.54 -2.00
N ASN A 274 -15.61 -20.14 -2.63
CA ASN A 274 -16.39 -19.46 -3.66
C ASN A 274 -17.27 -18.36 -3.06
N MET A 275 -17.77 -18.52 -1.85
CA MET A 275 -18.45 -17.46 -1.12
C MET A 275 -17.56 -16.22 -1.03
N LEU A 276 -16.34 -16.34 -0.52
CA LEU A 276 -15.42 -15.21 -0.39
C LEU A 276 -15.00 -14.67 -1.76
N ARG A 277 -14.75 -15.54 -2.74
CA ARG A 277 -14.42 -15.15 -4.12
C ARG A 277 -15.47 -14.20 -4.72
N TYR A 278 -16.73 -14.59 -4.68
CA TYR A 278 -17.81 -13.78 -5.24
C TYR A 278 -18.14 -12.55 -4.39
N LEU A 279 -17.90 -12.60 -3.09
CA LEU A 279 -18.01 -11.44 -2.21
C LEU A 279 -16.97 -10.35 -2.57
N VAL A 280 -15.72 -10.76 -2.84
CA VAL A 280 -14.65 -9.85 -3.30
C VAL A 280 -14.96 -9.31 -4.70
N LEU A 281 -15.46 -10.15 -5.61
CA LEU A 281 -15.88 -9.71 -6.95
C LEU A 281 -17.04 -8.71 -6.91
N SER A 282 -18.00 -8.91 -6.02
CA SER A 282 -19.06 -7.94 -5.74
C SER A 282 -18.48 -6.59 -5.30
N SER A 283 -17.57 -6.61 -4.32
CA SER A 283 -16.93 -5.40 -3.83
C SER A 283 -16.12 -4.69 -4.92
N LEU A 284 -15.42 -5.43 -5.76
CA LEU A 284 -14.67 -4.90 -6.89
C LEU A 284 -15.58 -4.20 -7.91
N ALA A 285 -16.73 -4.81 -8.21
CA ALA A 285 -17.71 -4.24 -9.13
C ALA A 285 -18.34 -2.96 -8.54
N ASP A 286 -18.68 -2.95 -7.25
CA ASP A 286 -19.19 -1.76 -6.56
C ASP A 286 -18.21 -0.58 -6.64
N VAL A 287 -16.93 -0.81 -6.34
CA VAL A 287 -15.89 0.22 -6.40
C VAL A 287 -15.74 0.77 -7.82
N ARG A 288 -15.73 -0.09 -8.84
CA ARG A 288 -15.62 0.31 -10.25
C ARG A 288 -16.84 1.08 -10.74
N ALA A 289 -18.02 0.69 -10.30
CA ALA A 289 -19.28 1.37 -10.59
C ALA A 289 -19.45 2.68 -9.80
N CYS A 290 -18.55 3.02 -8.89
CA CYS A 290 -18.67 4.12 -7.94
C CYS A 290 -19.94 4.02 -7.08
N ASN A 291 -20.36 2.81 -6.76
CA ASN A 291 -21.46 2.57 -5.85
C ASN A 291 -21.01 2.86 -4.41
N LYS A 292 -21.70 3.74 -3.71
CA LYS A 292 -21.43 4.07 -2.30
C LYS A 292 -22.30 3.27 -1.31
N GLU A 293 -23.23 2.49 -1.84
CA GLU A 293 -24.05 1.54 -1.08
C GLU A 293 -23.39 0.15 -1.04
N ILE A 294 -22.14 0.07 -0.55
CA ILE A 294 -21.30 -1.13 -0.60
C ILE A 294 -21.55 -2.02 0.62
N ALA A 295 -22.40 -3.06 0.47
CA ALA A 295 -22.61 -4.07 1.52
C ALA A 295 -21.56 -5.18 1.50
N SER A 296 -21.11 -5.56 0.31
CA SER A 296 -20.16 -6.64 0.10
C SER A 296 -18.80 -6.37 0.74
N LEU A 297 -18.27 -5.15 0.59
CA LEU A 297 -16.97 -4.76 1.14
C LEU A 297 -16.96 -4.76 2.69
N GLU A 298 -18.08 -4.38 3.31
CA GLU A 298 -18.27 -4.49 4.76
C GLU A 298 -18.07 -5.93 5.23
N GLU A 299 -18.65 -6.86 4.51
CA GLU A 299 -18.58 -8.26 4.86
C GLU A 299 -17.21 -8.87 4.54
N VAL A 300 -16.57 -8.48 3.43
CA VAL A 300 -15.16 -8.82 3.17
C VAL A 300 -14.30 -8.34 4.33
N ALA A 301 -14.47 -7.09 4.79
CA ALA A 301 -13.73 -6.55 5.92
C ALA A 301 -13.94 -7.39 7.19
N ASN A 302 -15.18 -7.77 7.49
CA ASN A 302 -15.51 -8.60 8.65
C ASN A 302 -14.91 -10.00 8.56
N ARG A 303 -14.91 -10.63 7.38
CA ARG A 303 -14.30 -11.95 7.16
C ARG A 303 -12.76 -11.88 7.27
N LEU A 304 -12.15 -10.87 6.67
CA LEU A 304 -10.71 -10.65 6.75
C LEU A 304 -10.23 -10.28 8.16
N TYR A 305 -11.07 -9.64 8.96
CA TYR A 305 -10.76 -9.28 10.34
C TYR A 305 -10.41 -10.48 11.22
N THR A 306 -10.92 -11.66 10.94
CA THR A 306 -10.62 -12.89 11.70
C THR A 306 -9.18 -13.37 11.50
N ASP A 307 -8.53 -12.99 10.39
CA ASP A 307 -7.12 -13.28 10.11
C ASP A 307 -6.25 -12.05 10.37
N ARG A 308 -5.41 -12.12 11.39
CA ARG A 308 -4.51 -11.02 11.78
C ARG A 308 -3.60 -10.52 10.64
N ARG A 309 -3.27 -11.36 9.66
CA ARG A 309 -2.46 -10.97 8.50
C ARG A 309 -3.19 -9.97 7.60
N ASN A 310 -4.50 -10.02 7.60
CA ASN A 310 -5.38 -9.18 6.80
C ASN A 310 -5.96 -7.99 7.56
N LEU A 311 -5.56 -7.76 8.81
CA LEU A 311 -6.13 -6.73 9.69
C LEU A 311 -6.01 -5.32 9.09
N LYS A 312 -4.91 -5.03 8.41
CA LYS A 312 -4.75 -3.76 7.68
C LYS A 312 -5.79 -3.61 6.57
N ARG A 313 -5.97 -4.65 5.73
CA ARG A 313 -6.99 -4.63 4.67
C ARG A 313 -8.40 -4.46 5.26
N ALA A 314 -8.70 -5.21 6.33
CA ALA A 314 -9.99 -5.09 7.02
C ALA A 314 -10.25 -3.66 7.49
N ASN A 315 -9.24 -3.00 8.08
CA ASN A 315 -9.32 -1.61 8.51
C ASN A 315 -9.49 -0.64 7.34
N ASP A 316 -8.74 -0.82 6.26
CA ASP A 316 -8.83 0.02 5.07
C ASP A 316 -10.21 -0.11 4.41
N TYR A 317 -10.74 -1.33 4.32
CA TYR A 317 -12.04 -1.62 3.72
C TYR A 317 -13.19 -1.07 4.56
N ILE A 318 -13.19 -1.28 5.88
CA ILE A 318 -14.26 -0.76 6.74
C ILE A 318 -14.24 0.77 6.79
N SER A 319 -13.05 1.38 6.77
CA SER A 319 -12.88 2.84 6.70
C SER A 319 -13.44 3.41 5.39
N HIS A 320 -13.25 2.68 4.28
CA HIS A 320 -13.87 3.03 3.00
C HIS A 320 -15.40 2.92 3.06
N CYS A 321 -15.93 1.85 3.64
CA CYS A 321 -17.39 1.66 3.80
C CYS A 321 -18.04 2.79 4.59
N ILE A 322 -17.45 3.20 5.72
CA ILE A 322 -17.94 4.32 6.54
C ILE A 322 -17.93 5.63 5.75
N ARG A 323 -16.85 5.90 5.03
CA ARG A 323 -16.75 7.08 4.17
C ARG A 323 -17.86 7.09 3.12
N CYS A 324 -18.04 6.00 2.41
CA CYS A 324 -19.11 5.85 1.41
C CYS A 324 -20.51 6.01 2.03
N ALA A 325 -20.76 5.40 3.20
CA ALA A 325 -22.05 5.51 3.89
C ALA A 325 -22.36 6.96 4.33
N ASN A 326 -21.35 7.70 4.79
CA ASN A 326 -21.46 9.11 5.14
C ASN A 326 -21.71 9.99 3.91
N GLU A 327 -20.97 9.79 2.84
CA GLU A 327 -21.11 10.54 1.58
C GLU A 327 -22.49 10.28 0.93
N TYR A 328 -22.95 9.04 0.97
CA TYR A 328 -24.29 8.66 0.49
C TYR A 328 -25.42 9.07 1.46
N LYS A 329 -25.06 9.41 2.72
CA LYS A 329 -26.00 9.79 3.81
C LYS A 329 -26.93 8.67 4.25
N SER A 330 -26.46 7.43 4.20
CA SER A 330 -27.20 6.27 4.72
C SER A 330 -27.06 6.17 6.24
N ARG A 331 -28.05 6.71 6.97
CA ARG A 331 -28.05 6.74 8.45
C ARG A 331 -28.03 5.32 9.05
N VAL A 332 -28.75 4.40 8.45
CA VAL A 332 -28.83 3.00 8.89
C VAL A 332 -27.44 2.34 8.80
N ARG A 333 -26.75 2.56 7.69
CA ARG A 333 -25.43 1.95 7.48
C ARG A 333 -24.37 2.55 8.39
N VAL A 334 -24.35 3.87 8.53
CA VAL A 334 -23.41 4.53 9.45
C VAL A 334 -23.55 3.97 10.86
N GLY A 335 -24.77 3.83 11.37
CA GLY A 335 -25.02 3.23 12.69
C GLY A 335 -24.54 1.78 12.79
N ARG A 336 -24.85 0.94 11.78
CA ARG A 336 -24.46 -0.47 11.77
C ARG A 336 -22.94 -0.67 11.66
N LEU A 337 -22.29 0.14 10.84
CA LEU A 337 -20.84 0.04 10.61
C LEU A 337 -20.00 0.55 11.78
N ALA A 338 -20.55 1.42 12.62
CA ALA A 338 -19.79 2.10 13.69
C ALA A 338 -19.15 1.12 14.67
N ASP A 339 -19.87 0.11 15.14
CA ASP A 339 -19.36 -0.89 16.08
C ASP A 339 -18.28 -1.76 15.45
N LEU A 340 -18.51 -2.22 14.22
CA LEU A 340 -17.54 -3.03 13.48
C LEU A 340 -16.27 -2.22 13.17
N GLN A 341 -16.43 -0.96 12.74
CA GLN A 341 -15.31 -0.05 12.52
C GLN A 341 -14.50 0.16 13.80
N HIS A 342 -15.16 0.48 14.90
CA HIS A 342 -14.50 0.70 16.18
C HIS A 342 -13.65 -0.52 16.58
N LYS A 343 -14.22 -1.71 16.45
CA LYS A 343 -13.55 -2.96 16.79
C LYS A 343 -12.32 -3.21 15.90
N ILE A 344 -12.50 -3.15 14.58
CA ILE A 344 -11.41 -3.39 13.61
C ILE A 344 -10.32 -2.35 13.77
N THR A 345 -10.68 -1.06 13.85
CA THR A 345 -9.70 0.04 13.94
C THR A 345 -8.91 -0.01 15.23
N ARG A 346 -9.56 -0.30 16.36
CA ARG A 346 -8.88 -0.46 17.65
C ARG A 346 -7.87 -1.62 17.60
N ASP A 347 -8.27 -2.77 17.09
CA ASP A 347 -7.39 -3.93 17.03
C ASP A 347 -6.24 -3.71 16.02
N TYR A 348 -6.50 -2.99 14.92
CA TYR A 348 -5.47 -2.57 13.98
C TYR A 348 -4.46 -1.59 14.62
N GLN A 349 -4.94 -0.61 15.38
CA GLN A 349 -4.06 0.31 16.11
C GLN A 349 -3.20 -0.43 17.13
N THR A 350 -3.80 -1.36 17.88
CA THR A 350 -3.07 -2.20 18.81
C THR A 350 -1.99 -3.04 18.12
N GLU A 351 -2.28 -3.61 16.95
CA GLU A 351 -1.28 -4.36 16.17
C GLU A 351 -0.17 -3.45 15.63
N LEU A 352 -0.49 -2.22 15.21
CA LEU A 352 0.52 -1.22 14.82
C LEU A 352 1.44 -0.88 15.99
N GLU A 353 0.89 -0.63 17.17
CA GLU A 353 1.67 -0.37 18.39
C GLU A 353 2.60 -1.56 18.70
N HIS A 354 2.10 -2.78 18.58
CA HIS A 354 2.92 -3.98 18.75
C HIS A 354 4.03 -4.10 17.70
N GLN A 355 3.77 -3.72 16.45
CA GLN A 355 4.78 -3.70 15.40
C GLN A 355 5.83 -2.62 15.65
N GLU A 356 5.42 -1.43 16.05
CA GLU A 356 6.34 -0.35 16.44
C GLU A 356 7.25 -0.77 17.61
N HIS A 357 6.68 -1.41 18.63
CA HIS A 357 7.46 -1.94 19.74
C HIS A 357 8.45 -3.04 19.31
N ARG A 358 8.06 -3.93 18.40
CA ARG A 358 8.97 -4.93 17.81
C ARG A 358 10.12 -4.27 17.06
N VAL A 359 9.81 -3.31 16.18
CA VAL A 359 10.82 -2.56 15.42
C VAL A 359 11.76 -1.80 16.36
N ALA A 360 11.22 -1.12 17.37
CA ALA A 360 12.02 -0.44 18.39
C ALA A 360 12.94 -1.42 19.13
N THR A 361 12.47 -2.61 19.45
CA THR A 361 13.27 -3.67 20.09
C THR A 361 14.39 -4.18 19.19
N TYR A 362 14.11 -4.40 17.89
CA TYR A 362 15.14 -4.78 16.90
C TYR A 362 16.18 -3.69 16.73
N LEU A 363 15.78 -2.41 16.72
CA LEU A 363 16.72 -1.28 16.64
C LEU A 363 17.59 -1.17 17.90
N LYS A 364 17.04 -1.46 19.06
CA LYS A 364 17.80 -1.53 20.31
C LYS A 364 18.86 -2.63 20.27
N LEU A 365 18.46 -3.82 19.81
CA LEU A 365 19.37 -4.95 19.62
C LEU A 365 20.47 -4.61 18.60
N LEU A 366 20.11 -3.99 17.50
CA LEU A 366 21.06 -3.54 16.48
C LEU A 366 22.05 -2.51 17.03
N GLY A 367 21.56 -1.58 17.88
CA GLY A 367 22.37 -0.60 18.58
C GLY A 367 23.36 -1.25 19.57
N ALA A 368 22.89 -2.23 20.37
CA ALA A 368 23.73 -3.01 21.27
C ALA A 368 24.81 -3.82 20.52
N ILE A 369 24.45 -4.37 19.38
CA ILE A 369 25.35 -5.07 18.45
C ILE A 369 26.44 -4.11 17.95
N LEU A 370 26.02 -2.94 17.48
CA LEU A 370 26.95 -1.94 16.95
C LEU A 370 27.93 -1.48 18.05
N LEU A 371 27.42 -1.29 19.28
CA LEU A 371 28.26 -0.97 20.46
C LEU A 371 29.27 -2.08 20.77
N GLY A 372 28.84 -3.35 20.71
CA GLY A 372 29.73 -4.51 20.88
C GLY A 372 30.82 -4.58 19.82
N LEU A 373 30.45 -4.31 18.55
CA LEU A 373 31.40 -4.25 17.44
C LEU A 373 32.43 -3.13 17.62
N LEU A 374 32.00 -1.99 18.14
CA LEU A 374 32.90 -0.86 18.41
C LEU A 374 33.82 -1.12 19.58
N ALA A 375 33.33 -1.74 20.63
CA ALA A 375 34.16 -2.16 21.76
C ALA A 375 35.22 -3.18 21.28
N ALA A 376 34.82 -4.14 20.43
CA ALA A 376 35.74 -5.09 19.81
C ALA A 376 36.77 -4.40 18.90
N MET A 377 36.33 -3.41 18.10
CA MET A 377 37.21 -2.60 17.28
C MET A 377 38.18 -1.77 18.12
N GLY A 378 37.69 -1.11 19.18
CA GLY A 378 38.53 -0.39 20.15
C GLY A 378 39.54 -1.31 20.82
N PHE A 379 39.13 -2.52 21.20
CA PHE A 379 40.01 -3.54 21.74
C PHE A 379 41.07 -3.98 20.74
N ILE A 380 40.72 -4.19 19.47
CA ILE A 380 41.65 -4.54 18.39
C ILE A 380 42.64 -3.39 18.17
N ILE A 381 42.19 -2.13 18.14
CA ILE A 381 43.05 -0.96 18.00
C ILE A 381 44.00 -0.86 19.19
N PHE A 382 43.49 -1.09 20.41
CA PHE A 382 44.35 -1.13 21.61
C PHE A 382 45.39 -2.24 21.56
N GLN A 383 44.99 -3.44 21.15
CA GLN A 383 45.92 -4.57 20.94
C GLN A 383 46.95 -4.27 19.84
N MET A 384 46.51 -3.64 18.74
CA MET A 384 47.44 -3.22 17.66
C MET A 384 48.42 -2.16 18.14
N LYS A 385 47.98 -1.19 18.99
CA LYS A 385 48.87 -0.20 19.57
C LYS A 385 49.94 -0.88 20.46
N ARG A 386 49.49 -1.80 21.33
CA ARG A 386 50.40 -2.58 22.21
C ARG A 386 51.34 -3.45 21.41
N LEU A 387 50.86 -4.03 20.30
CA LEU A 387 51.70 -4.83 19.40
C LEU A 387 52.71 -3.97 18.64
N ARG A 388 52.35 -2.71 18.27
CA ARG A 388 53.28 -1.74 17.65
C ARG A 388 54.37 -1.30 18.65
N GLU A 389 53.96 -1.03 19.89
CA GLU A 389 54.90 -0.67 20.96
C GLU A 389 55.87 -1.83 21.25
N SER A 390 55.34 -3.06 21.32
CA SER A 390 56.18 -4.27 21.47
C SER A 390 57.10 -4.51 20.25
N ARG A 391 56.60 -4.25 19.03
CA ARG A 391 57.44 -4.33 17.81
C ARG A 391 58.50 -3.24 17.74
N ALA A 392 58.18 -2.01 18.21
CA ALA A 392 59.16 -0.94 18.32
C ALA A 392 60.26 -1.30 19.31
N MET A 393 59.92 -1.82 20.50
CA MET A 393 60.91 -2.32 21.45
C MET A 393 61.73 -3.48 20.90
N LEU A 394 61.09 -4.39 20.13
CA LEU A 394 61.79 -5.49 19.49
C LEU A 394 62.70 -4.99 18.39
N ASN A 395 62.28 -3.96 17.64
CA ASN A 395 63.06 -3.35 16.58
C ASN A 395 64.26 -2.58 17.17
N ASP A 396 64.05 -1.84 18.28
CA ASP A 396 65.11 -1.16 19.01
C ASP A 396 66.11 -2.16 19.62
N ALA A 397 65.59 -3.28 20.18
CA ALA A 397 66.44 -4.38 20.63
C ALA A 397 67.20 -5.06 19.46
N ASN A 398 66.55 -5.21 18.30
CA ASN A 398 67.23 -5.73 17.08
C ASN A 398 68.23 -4.73 16.53
N LEU A 399 67.94 -3.41 16.58
CA LEU A 399 68.89 -2.39 16.18
C LEU A 399 70.11 -2.38 17.13
N ALA A 400 69.87 -2.52 18.46
CA ALA A 400 70.93 -2.65 19.43
C ALA A 400 71.75 -3.95 19.27
N LEU A 401 71.03 -5.03 18.88
CA LEU A 401 71.68 -6.32 18.56
C LEU A 401 72.45 -6.24 17.25
N ASN A 402 71.85 -5.57 16.22
CA ASN A 402 72.54 -5.35 14.97
C ASN A 402 73.76 -4.43 15.13
N GLY A 403 73.67 -3.38 15.98
CA GLY A 403 74.85 -2.58 16.31
C GLY A 403 75.98 -3.41 16.97
N LYS A 404 75.57 -4.39 17.82
CA LYS A 404 76.56 -5.35 18.35
C LYS A 404 77.05 -6.39 17.30
N VAL A 405 76.15 -6.72 16.35
CA VAL A 405 76.54 -7.58 15.22
C VAL A 405 77.46 -6.82 14.26
N GLU A 406 77.19 -5.51 14.02
CA GLU A 406 78.11 -4.66 13.23
C GLU A 406 79.48 -4.49 13.87
N GLU A 407 79.53 -4.31 15.23
CA GLU A 407 80.75 -4.33 15.97
C GLU A 407 81.50 -5.68 15.83
N LEU A 408 80.74 -6.77 15.78
CA LEU A 408 81.26 -8.11 15.50
C LEU A 408 81.56 -8.33 14.01
N GLU A 409 80.85 -7.68 13.11
CA GLU A 409 81.08 -7.74 11.66
C GLU A 409 82.25 -6.85 11.22
N GLU A 410 82.42 -5.65 11.87
CA GLU A 410 83.69 -4.89 11.67
C GLU A 410 84.93 -5.70 12.03
N VAL A 411 84.82 -6.52 13.06
CA VAL A 411 85.89 -7.49 13.40
C VAL A 411 85.96 -8.64 12.39
N LYS A 412 84.81 -8.98 11.72
CA LYS A 412 84.71 -10.02 10.69
C LYS A 412 85.04 -9.49 9.31
N GLU A 413 84.66 -8.22 8.98
CA GLU A 413 84.99 -7.57 7.72
C GLU A 413 86.53 -7.38 7.52
N GLN A 414 87.23 -7.21 8.62
CA GLN A 414 88.72 -7.32 8.54
C GLN A 414 89.17 -8.73 8.09
N LEU A 415 88.28 -9.72 8.19
CA LEU A 415 88.48 -11.09 7.80
C LEU A 415 87.91 -11.47 6.42
N GLU A 416 86.89 -10.73 5.97
CA GLU A 416 86.04 -11.10 4.80
C GLU A 416 86.18 -10.17 3.57
N GLN A 417 87.07 -9.12 3.60
CA GLN A 417 87.34 -8.26 2.44
C GLN A 417 87.79 -8.98 1.17
N ALA A 418 87.94 -10.30 1.25
CA ALA A 418 88.27 -11.14 0.12
C ALA A 418 87.08 -11.79 -0.61
N ASN A 419 85.87 -11.72 -0.01
CA ASN A 419 84.70 -12.45 -0.58
C ASN A 419 83.60 -11.58 -1.19
N GLU A 420 83.75 -10.26 -1.18
CA GLU A 420 82.63 -9.35 -1.44
C GLU A 420 82.36 -8.94 -2.90
N THR A 421 82.94 -9.55 -3.85
CA THR A 421 82.69 -9.15 -5.25
C THR A 421 81.55 -9.91 -5.93
N LEU A 422 80.86 -10.82 -5.23
CA LEU A 422 79.89 -11.70 -5.93
C LEU A 422 78.45 -11.61 -5.45
N ALA A 423 78.15 -10.86 -4.37
CA ALA A 423 76.77 -10.88 -3.79
C ALA A 423 75.90 -9.68 -4.15
N GLY A 424 76.41 -8.68 -4.87
CA GLY A 424 75.76 -7.34 -5.03
C GLY A 424 74.57 -7.23 -6.00
N GLN A 425 74.17 -8.22 -6.71
CA GLN A 425 73.22 -8.08 -7.81
C GLN A 425 71.78 -8.69 -7.57
N TYR A 426 71.54 -9.36 -6.46
CA TYR A 426 70.26 -10.10 -6.30
C TYR A 426 69.22 -9.50 -5.33
N SER A 427 69.56 -8.39 -4.68
CA SER A 427 68.74 -7.89 -3.58
C SER A 427 67.53 -6.96 -3.95
N ASN A 428 67.56 -6.29 -5.09
CA ASN A 428 66.64 -5.15 -5.34
C ASN A 428 65.28 -5.51 -5.99
N ALA A 429 65.04 -6.75 -6.39
CA ALA A 429 63.81 -7.13 -7.06
C ALA A 429 62.72 -7.72 -6.13
N ARG A 430 63.07 -8.04 -4.88
CA ARG A 430 62.20 -8.82 -4.00
C ARG A 430 61.38 -7.99 -2.98
N GLU A 431 61.80 -6.76 -2.70
CA GLU A 431 61.12 -5.94 -1.67
C GLU A 431 59.79 -5.32 -2.14
N GLY A 432 59.67 -4.92 -3.42
CA GLY A 432 58.46 -4.27 -3.92
C GLY A 432 57.20 -5.15 -4.00
N ALA A 433 57.39 -6.47 -4.13
CA ALA A 433 56.27 -7.41 -4.28
C ALA A 433 55.60 -7.79 -2.92
N ASN A 434 56.38 -7.73 -1.84
CA ASN A 434 55.88 -8.17 -0.53
C ASN A 434 55.03 -7.12 0.20
N GLU A 435 55.24 -5.84 -0.05
CA GLU A 435 54.51 -4.75 0.61
C GLU A 435 53.08 -4.60 0.09
N LEU A 436 52.92 -4.78 -1.23
CA LEU A 436 51.57 -4.73 -1.85
C LEU A 436 50.68 -5.91 -1.43
N SER A 437 51.29 -7.09 -1.22
CA SER A 437 50.59 -8.29 -0.76
C SER A 437 50.10 -8.16 0.69
N ARG A 438 50.84 -7.50 1.59
CA ARG A 438 50.46 -7.31 2.99
C ARG A 438 49.29 -6.37 3.16
N ILE A 439 49.21 -5.31 2.35
CA ILE A 439 48.10 -4.32 2.41
C ILE A 439 46.78 -4.96 1.91
N ASN A 440 46.87 -5.80 0.86
CA ASN A 440 45.67 -6.50 0.37
C ASN A 440 45.15 -7.56 1.37
N LEU A 441 46.06 -8.31 2.01
CA LEU A 441 45.69 -9.32 3.00
C LEU A 441 45.05 -8.69 4.25
N ALA A 442 45.48 -7.49 4.65
CA ALA A 442 44.88 -6.76 5.75
C ALA A 442 43.46 -6.28 5.41
N LYS A 443 43.21 -5.82 4.19
CA LYS A 443 41.87 -5.44 3.71
C LYS A 443 40.90 -6.64 3.66
N GLU A 444 41.35 -7.77 3.11
CA GLU A 444 40.53 -8.98 3.03
C GLU A 444 40.18 -9.55 4.41
N LYS A 445 41.14 -9.52 5.34
CA LYS A 445 40.91 -9.94 6.73
C LYS A 445 39.86 -9.04 7.43
N TYR A 446 39.90 -7.71 7.20
CA TYR A 446 38.93 -6.77 7.77
C TYR A 446 37.52 -7.03 7.28
N ILE A 447 37.39 -7.32 5.98
CA ILE A 447 36.08 -7.65 5.36
C ILE A 447 35.57 -8.99 5.92
N ALA A 448 36.43 -9.99 6.06
CA ALA A 448 36.05 -11.29 6.60
C ALA A 448 35.64 -11.23 8.07
N ASP A 449 36.32 -10.44 8.90
CA ASP A 449 36.00 -10.28 10.30
C ASP A 449 34.64 -9.56 10.50
N ILE A 450 34.30 -8.58 9.65
CA ILE A 450 32.99 -7.91 9.64
C ILE A 450 31.89 -8.92 9.25
N PHE A 451 32.10 -9.74 8.22
CA PHE A 451 31.12 -10.75 7.82
C PHE A 451 30.92 -11.84 8.89
N ALA A 452 31.99 -12.27 9.56
CA ALA A 452 31.92 -13.25 10.63
C ALA A 452 31.12 -12.72 11.83
N ILE A 453 31.27 -11.45 12.16
CA ILE A 453 30.54 -10.77 13.22
C ILE A 453 29.06 -10.64 12.84
N CYS A 454 28.74 -10.22 11.61
CA CYS A 454 27.36 -10.14 11.11
C CYS A 454 26.67 -11.52 11.17
N SER A 455 27.35 -12.58 10.75
CA SER A 455 26.83 -13.94 10.75
C SER A 455 26.54 -14.45 12.17
N ASN A 456 27.43 -14.19 13.13
CA ASN A 456 27.22 -14.57 14.55
C ASN A 456 26.04 -13.84 15.17
N TYR A 457 25.75 -12.64 14.70
CA TYR A 457 24.61 -11.86 15.17
C TYR A 457 23.27 -12.31 14.59
N ILE A 458 23.24 -12.73 13.34
CA ILE A 458 22.06 -13.35 12.72
C ILE A 458 21.69 -14.61 13.52
N SER A 459 22.69 -15.39 13.93
CA SER A 459 22.48 -16.58 14.77
C SER A 459 21.89 -16.24 16.14
N LYS A 460 22.39 -15.19 16.81
CA LYS A 460 21.85 -14.73 18.11
C LYS A 460 20.43 -14.20 18.01
N LEU A 461 20.06 -13.54 16.90
CA LEU A 461 18.68 -13.12 16.61
C LEU A 461 17.74 -14.33 16.47
N ASP A 462 18.22 -15.40 15.84
CA ASP A 462 17.44 -16.63 15.68
C ASP A 462 17.22 -17.35 17.02
N ASP A 463 18.24 -17.36 17.88
CA ASP A 463 18.12 -17.93 19.24
C ASP A 463 17.20 -17.10 20.15
N PHE A 464 17.21 -15.79 20.00
CA PHE A 464 16.27 -14.90 20.69
C PHE A 464 14.84 -15.15 20.24
N ARG A 465 14.61 -15.29 18.92
CA ARG A 465 13.32 -15.67 18.33
C ARG A 465 12.82 -17.01 18.89
N LYS A 466 13.70 -18.01 18.95
CA LYS A 466 13.39 -19.34 19.51
C LYS A 466 13.07 -19.27 21.00
N ASN A 467 13.69 -18.37 21.74
CA ASN A 467 13.42 -18.20 23.17
C ASN A 467 12.05 -17.56 23.42
N ILE A 468 11.69 -16.55 22.63
CA ILE A 468 10.33 -15.97 22.62
C ILE A 468 9.29 -17.05 22.29
N TYR A 469 9.55 -17.87 21.29
CA TYR A 469 8.66 -18.94 20.87
C TYR A 469 8.48 -20.00 21.97
N ARG A 470 9.57 -20.37 22.66
CA ARG A 470 9.52 -21.30 23.80
C ARG A 470 8.75 -20.71 24.99
N MET A 471 8.92 -19.43 25.30
CA MET A 471 8.17 -18.74 26.35
C MET A 471 6.68 -18.66 26.02
N LEU A 472 6.35 -18.48 24.76
CA LEU A 472 4.98 -18.47 24.25
C LEU A 472 4.31 -19.85 24.39
N LEU A 473 5.02 -20.92 24.02
CA LEU A 473 4.55 -22.31 24.18
C LEU A 473 4.45 -22.75 25.64
N ALA A 474 5.30 -22.22 26.50
CA ALA A 474 5.29 -22.50 27.93
C ALA A 474 4.23 -21.71 28.72
N GLY A 475 3.40 -20.91 28.05
CA GLY A 475 2.34 -20.12 28.70
C GLY A 475 2.84 -19.01 29.63
N LYS A 476 4.11 -18.65 29.56
CA LYS A 476 4.73 -17.61 30.41
C LYS A 476 4.46 -16.20 29.87
N TYR A 477 3.20 -15.87 29.73
CA TYR A 477 2.76 -14.60 29.12
C TYR A 477 3.15 -13.37 29.95
N GLU A 478 3.24 -13.51 31.28
CA GLU A 478 3.58 -12.38 32.15
C GLU A 478 5.08 -12.07 32.11
N ASP A 479 5.91 -13.08 32.01
CA ASP A 479 7.36 -12.91 31.80
C ASP A 479 7.64 -12.31 30.40
N LEU A 480 6.88 -12.72 29.40
CA LEU A 480 6.95 -12.18 28.04
C LEU A 480 6.47 -10.72 27.99
N ARG A 481 5.43 -10.40 28.74
CA ARG A 481 4.84 -9.06 28.85
C ARG A 481 5.77 -8.11 29.59
N GLN A 482 6.50 -8.56 30.61
CA GLN A 482 7.55 -7.77 31.27
C GLN A 482 8.74 -7.53 30.36
N LEU A 483 9.14 -8.53 29.59
CA LEU A 483 10.25 -8.40 28.61
C LEU A 483 9.95 -7.38 27.50
N THR A 484 8.67 -7.15 27.20
CA THR A 484 8.22 -6.25 26.12
C THR A 484 7.66 -4.90 26.59
N LYS A 485 7.59 -4.63 27.90
CA LYS A 485 6.74 -3.58 28.47
C LYS A 485 7.44 -2.25 28.81
N THR A 486 8.72 -2.07 28.53
CA THR A 486 9.44 -0.84 28.91
C THR A 486 9.68 0.11 27.72
N PRO A 487 8.75 1.07 27.48
CA PRO A 487 8.89 2.05 26.39
C PRO A 487 9.95 3.15 26.68
N GLU A 488 10.31 3.36 27.95
CA GLU A 488 11.20 4.46 28.37
C GLU A 488 12.69 4.23 27.99
N LEU A 489 13.08 2.99 27.77
CA LEU A 489 14.41 2.65 27.28
C LEU A 489 14.66 3.14 25.83
N SER A 490 13.63 3.29 25.01
CA SER A 490 13.82 3.53 23.57
C SER A 490 14.40 4.91 23.23
N GLN A 491 14.05 5.97 23.97
CA GLN A 491 14.58 7.31 23.69
C GLN A 491 16.03 7.49 24.13
N ALA A 492 16.39 6.87 25.26
CA ALA A 492 17.77 6.89 25.74
C ALA A 492 18.69 6.11 24.79
N GLU A 493 18.24 5.00 24.25
CA GLU A 493 19.00 4.16 23.34
C GLU A 493 19.15 4.77 21.94
N ILE A 494 18.11 5.46 21.44
CA ILE A 494 18.22 6.24 20.20
C ILE A 494 19.27 7.35 20.35
N LYS A 495 19.28 8.02 21.51
CA LYS A 495 20.26 9.06 21.81
C LYS A 495 21.69 8.49 21.86
N GLU A 496 21.85 7.31 22.46
CA GLU A 496 23.14 6.63 22.52
C GLU A 496 23.59 6.07 21.16
N LEU A 497 22.64 5.57 20.34
CA LEU A 497 22.89 5.21 18.94
C LEU A 497 23.44 6.41 18.15
N HIS A 498 22.79 7.58 18.29
CA HIS A 498 23.25 8.80 17.63
C HIS A 498 24.65 9.20 18.10
N ARG A 499 24.90 9.13 19.41
CA ARG A 499 26.20 9.48 19.98
C ARG A 499 27.31 8.52 19.51
N THR A 500 26.97 7.27 19.38
CA THR A 500 27.89 6.24 18.90
C THR A 500 28.18 6.43 17.41
N PHE A 501 27.15 6.68 16.61
CA PHE A 501 27.31 7.07 15.21
C PHE A 501 28.23 8.29 15.07
N ASP A 502 27.99 9.34 15.88
CA ASP A 502 28.77 10.56 15.84
C ASP A 502 30.27 10.29 16.13
N LYS A 503 30.54 9.46 17.15
CA LYS A 503 31.93 9.09 17.50
C LYS A 503 32.63 8.34 16.38
N ILE A 504 31.95 7.37 15.77
CA ILE A 504 32.54 6.59 14.68
C ILE A 504 32.75 7.50 13.48
N PHE A 505 31.74 8.25 13.12
CA PHE A 505 31.79 9.13 11.96
C PHE A 505 32.91 10.16 12.09
N LEU A 506 33.02 10.80 13.26
CA LEU A 506 34.08 11.75 13.53
C LEU A 506 35.44 11.08 13.74
N GLY A 507 35.47 9.81 14.14
CA GLY A 507 36.71 9.01 14.13
C GLY A 507 37.23 8.76 12.72
N ILE A 508 36.33 8.61 11.73
CA ILE A 508 36.70 8.46 10.31
C ILE A 508 36.93 9.82 9.64
N TYR A 509 36.15 10.81 10.03
CA TYR A 509 36.18 12.18 9.49
C TYR A 509 36.31 13.22 10.63
N PRO A 510 37.47 13.34 11.27
CA PRO A 510 37.65 14.22 12.46
C PRO A 510 37.32 15.69 12.18
N ASP A 511 37.62 16.14 11.01
CA ASP A 511 37.45 17.54 10.57
C ASP A 511 36.09 17.83 9.92
N PHE A 512 35.19 16.84 9.89
CA PHE A 512 33.91 16.98 9.16
C PHE A 512 33.14 18.23 9.51
N VAL A 513 33.01 18.57 10.79
CA VAL A 513 32.23 19.74 11.25
C VAL A 513 32.86 21.05 10.77
N ARG A 514 34.19 21.13 10.85
CA ARG A 514 34.95 22.27 10.36
C ARG A 514 34.79 22.40 8.84
N ASP A 515 34.98 21.30 8.12
CA ASP A 515 34.93 21.28 6.66
C ASP A 515 33.50 21.52 6.16
N PHE A 516 32.49 21.01 6.89
CA PHE A 516 31.10 21.28 6.60
C PHE A 516 30.74 22.76 6.76
N ASN A 517 31.25 23.41 7.80
CA ASN A 517 31.05 24.83 8.06
C ASN A 517 31.68 25.71 6.98
N THR A 518 32.69 25.25 6.26
CA THR A 518 33.23 25.99 5.10
C THR A 518 32.26 26.06 3.93
N LEU A 519 31.25 25.17 3.87
CA LEU A 519 30.20 25.18 2.86
C LEU A 519 29.02 26.09 3.24
N LEU A 520 29.03 26.67 4.44
CA LEU A 520 28.00 27.57 4.93
C LEU A 520 28.53 29.02 4.97
N ARG A 521 27.61 29.96 4.90
CA ARG A 521 27.95 31.38 5.05
C ARG A 521 28.48 31.64 6.47
N PRO A 522 29.43 32.57 6.68
CA PRO A 522 30.06 32.79 7.98
C PRO A 522 29.09 33.03 9.14
N GLU A 523 28.00 33.76 8.88
CA GLU A 523 26.95 34.07 9.85
C GLU A 523 25.98 32.91 10.13
N GLU A 524 26.06 31.85 9.35
CA GLU A 524 25.17 30.68 9.41
C GLU A 524 25.92 29.38 9.78
N GLN A 525 27.18 29.51 10.17
CA GLN A 525 27.97 28.36 10.61
C GLN A 525 27.37 27.71 11.85
N ILE A 526 27.47 26.41 11.90
CA ILE A 526 26.88 25.61 12.99
C ILE A 526 27.85 25.56 14.14
N GLU A 527 27.43 26.13 15.30
CA GLU A 527 28.10 25.96 16.56
C GLU A 527 27.43 24.84 17.36
N LEU A 528 28.24 23.92 17.84
CA LEU A 528 27.76 22.79 18.64
C LEU A 528 27.69 23.18 20.13
N LYS A 529 26.67 22.70 20.87
CA LYS A 529 26.59 22.82 22.31
C LYS A 529 27.69 21.97 22.96
N LYS A 530 28.11 22.37 24.18
CA LYS A 530 29.29 21.84 24.87
C LYS A 530 29.36 20.30 25.01
N ASP A 531 28.22 19.59 24.87
CA ASP A 531 28.13 18.12 25.00
C ASP A 531 27.71 17.39 23.71
N ASP A 532 27.46 18.11 22.63
CA ASP A 532 27.02 17.51 21.36
C ASP A 532 28.22 17.27 20.42
N LEU A 533 28.37 16.03 19.96
CA LEU A 533 29.34 15.66 18.92
C LEU A 533 28.87 16.10 17.55
N LEU A 534 27.60 15.83 17.23
CA LEU A 534 26.88 16.32 16.06
C LEU A 534 25.45 16.68 16.46
N ASN A 535 24.90 17.72 15.85
CA ASN A 535 23.47 17.99 15.94
C ASN A 535 22.69 17.24 14.84
N THR A 536 21.37 17.28 14.86
CA THR A 536 20.52 16.57 13.88
C THR A 536 20.82 17.03 12.44
N GLU A 537 21.14 18.30 12.26
CA GLU A 537 21.47 18.86 10.95
C GLU A 537 22.77 18.25 10.40
N LEU A 538 23.80 18.21 11.22
CA LEU A 538 25.10 17.61 10.86
C LEU A 538 24.99 16.10 10.69
N ARG A 539 24.21 15.38 11.51
CA ARG A 539 23.99 13.93 11.33
C ARG A 539 23.32 13.61 9.99
N ILE A 540 22.36 14.43 9.55
CA ILE A 540 21.77 14.27 8.23
C ILE A 540 22.84 14.33 7.14
N TYR A 541 23.76 15.29 7.24
CA TYR A 541 24.81 15.44 6.23
C TYR A 541 26.00 14.49 6.44
N ALA A 542 26.24 14.01 7.63
CA ALA A 542 27.14 12.89 7.87
C ALA A 542 26.66 11.60 7.15
N LEU A 543 25.37 11.33 7.22
CA LEU A 543 24.77 10.20 6.49
C LEU A 543 24.84 10.41 4.96
N VAL A 544 24.63 11.64 4.49
CA VAL A 544 24.81 12.00 3.07
C VAL A 544 26.27 11.81 2.65
N ARG A 545 27.23 12.14 3.54
CA ARG A 545 28.67 11.91 3.31
C ARG A 545 28.99 10.42 3.16
N LEU A 546 28.34 9.57 3.92
CA LEU A 546 28.44 8.11 3.84
C LEU A 546 27.68 7.49 2.65
N GLY A 547 27.02 8.30 1.83
CA GLY A 547 26.29 7.85 0.64
C GLY A 547 24.79 7.60 0.84
N LEU A 548 24.27 7.81 2.04
CA LEU A 548 22.84 7.69 2.32
C LEU A 548 22.14 8.99 1.88
N THR A 549 21.56 8.98 0.68
CA THR A 549 20.94 10.19 0.11
C THR A 549 19.41 10.22 0.23
N ASP A 550 18.79 9.06 0.44
CA ASP A 550 17.35 8.96 0.60
C ASP A 550 16.86 9.54 1.94
N SER A 551 15.95 10.51 1.85
CA SER A 551 15.41 11.19 3.03
C SER A 551 14.58 10.26 3.93
N THR A 552 13.97 9.23 3.37
CA THR A 552 13.20 8.24 4.14
C THR A 552 14.13 7.34 4.95
N ALA A 553 15.24 6.91 4.35
CA ALA A 553 16.26 6.13 5.05
C ALA A 553 16.94 6.94 6.16
N ILE A 554 17.25 8.22 5.88
CA ILE A 554 17.81 9.14 6.88
C ILE A 554 16.83 9.36 8.04
N ALA A 555 15.55 9.58 7.74
CA ALA A 555 14.50 9.78 8.74
C ALA A 555 14.33 8.55 9.64
N ARG A 556 14.38 7.35 9.08
CA ARG A 556 14.35 6.09 9.83
C ARG A 556 15.56 5.94 10.74
N PHE A 557 16.74 6.23 10.26
CA PHE A 557 17.97 6.16 11.05
C PHE A 557 17.96 7.18 12.21
N LEU A 558 17.48 8.41 11.96
CA LEU A 558 17.44 9.48 12.95
C LEU A 558 16.17 9.46 13.82
N HIS A 559 15.26 8.51 13.61
CA HIS A 559 13.96 8.44 14.31
C HIS A 559 13.19 9.76 14.29
N CYS A 560 13.16 10.43 13.14
CA CYS A 560 12.42 11.66 12.93
C CYS A 560 11.46 11.55 11.73
N SER A 561 10.57 12.51 11.58
CA SER A 561 9.68 12.52 10.41
C SER A 561 10.48 12.80 9.12
N VAL A 562 10.05 12.20 8.01
CA VAL A 562 10.64 12.48 6.68
C VAL A 562 10.56 13.96 6.36
N GLN A 563 9.49 14.61 6.81
CA GLN A 563 9.29 16.05 6.67
C GLN A 563 10.37 16.86 7.43
N THR A 564 10.77 16.38 8.60
CA THR A 564 11.85 17.00 9.38
C THR A 564 13.17 16.96 8.60
N VAL A 565 13.51 15.82 8.02
CA VAL A 565 14.72 15.67 7.20
C VAL A 565 14.66 16.59 5.99
N TYR A 566 13.52 16.61 5.30
CA TYR A 566 13.32 17.45 4.13
C TYR A 566 13.48 18.95 4.46
N ASN A 567 12.78 19.41 5.49
CA ASN A 567 12.81 20.81 5.93
C ASN A 567 14.23 21.20 6.39
N THR A 568 14.91 20.33 7.13
CA THR A 568 16.29 20.58 7.57
C THR A 568 17.23 20.69 6.37
N ARG A 569 17.16 19.75 5.43
CA ARG A 569 17.98 19.80 4.20
C ARG A 569 17.72 21.05 3.37
N GLN A 570 16.46 21.46 3.25
CA GLN A 570 16.10 22.67 2.53
C GLN A 570 16.66 23.92 3.22
N ARG A 571 16.51 24.00 4.57
CA ARG A 571 17.02 25.08 5.39
C ARG A 571 18.56 25.18 5.32
N THR A 572 19.26 24.04 5.44
CA THR A 572 20.72 24.05 5.37
C THR A 572 21.23 24.47 4.00
N ARG A 573 20.58 24.00 2.94
CA ARG A 573 20.93 24.42 1.57
C ARG A 573 20.70 25.93 1.33
N SER A 574 19.75 26.54 2.04
CA SER A 574 19.55 28.00 1.93
C SER A 574 20.64 28.81 2.66
N LYS A 575 21.38 28.17 3.59
CA LYS A 575 22.47 28.75 4.34
C LYS A 575 23.85 28.56 3.66
N ALA A 576 23.90 27.75 2.62
CA ALA A 576 25.12 27.43 1.91
C ALA A 576 25.72 28.65 1.19
N ASN A 577 27.06 28.67 1.13
CA ASN A 577 27.85 29.60 0.30
C ASN A 577 28.14 29.02 -1.09
N VAL A 578 27.64 27.82 -1.40
CA VAL A 578 27.77 27.13 -2.69
C VAL A 578 26.41 26.95 -3.34
N PRO A 579 26.33 26.73 -4.68
CA PRO A 579 25.04 26.51 -5.35
C PRO A 579 24.26 25.36 -4.74
N ARG A 580 22.95 25.54 -4.60
CA ARG A 580 22.04 24.58 -3.93
C ARG A 580 22.10 23.17 -4.52
N GLU A 581 22.36 23.08 -5.80
CA GLU A 581 22.44 21.84 -6.56
C GLU A 581 23.73 21.07 -6.26
N GLU A 582 24.83 21.76 -6.09
CA GLU A 582 26.14 21.20 -5.81
C GLU A 582 26.36 20.86 -4.33
N PHE A 583 25.59 21.44 -3.43
CA PHE A 583 25.82 21.34 -1.98
C PHE A 583 25.95 19.89 -1.50
N ALA A 584 25.05 19.00 -1.94
CA ALA A 584 25.08 17.59 -1.53
C ALA A 584 26.31 16.85 -2.10
N GLU A 585 26.79 17.22 -3.27
CA GLU A 585 27.99 16.67 -3.91
C GLU A 585 29.25 17.13 -3.18
N ARG A 586 29.32 18.41 -2.83
CA ARG A 586 30.39 18.99 -2.02
C ARG A 586 30.49 18.32 -0.66
N VAL A 587 29.36 18.08 0.00
CA VAL A 587 29.33 17.33 1.26
C VAL A 587 29.87 15.91 1.08
N ARG A 588 29.54 15.23 -0.02
CA ARG A 588 30.07 13.88 -0.29
C ARG A 588 31.58 13.86 -0.54
N SER A 589 32.15 14.96 -0.96
CA SER A 589 33.57 15.07 -1.23
C SER A 589 34.39 15.49 0.00
N LEU A 590 33.76 15.95 1.09
CA LEU A 590 34.48 16.37 2.32
C LEU A 590 35.38 15.23 2.85
N GLY A 591 36.61 15.53 3.19
CA GLY A 591 37.55 14.57 3.76
C GLY A 591 37.95 13.42 2.81
N LYS A 592 37.72 13.53 1.50
CA LYS A 592 38.42 12.69 0.50
C LYS A 592 39.82 13.24 0.32
N THR A 593 40.75 12.77 1.13
CA THR A 593 42.15 12.90 0.80
C THR A 593 42.41 12.04 -0.47
N ILE A 594 42.82 12.66 -1.54
CA ILE A 594 43.28 11.95 -2.74
C ILE A 594 44.56 11.27 -2.34
N PHE A 595 44.49 9.92 -2.11
CA PHE A 595 45.70 9.09 -2.06
C PHE A 595 46.10 8.74 -3.49
#